data_e1de915084f7ac4fc9e1ba64e11ddd11
#
_entry.id   e1de915084f7ac4fc9e1ba64e11ddd11
#
_cell.length_a   1.000
_cell.length_b   1.000
_cell.length_c   1.000
_cell.angle_alpha   90.00
_cell.angle_beta   90.00
_cell.angle_gamma   90.00
#
_symmetry.space_group_name_H-M   'P 1'
#
loop_
_entity.id
_entity.type
_entity.pdbx_description
1 polymer ?
#
loop_
_entity_poly.entity_id
_entity_poly.type
_entity_poly.pdbx_seq_one_letter_code
_entity_poly.pdbx_strand_id
1 'polypeptide(L)'
;MNDVFKEPYFLPANDPSFLGHGETFTDNNLRFRQLQKFAFFRCVIDFLVSNDLAGSYFEFGVHRARTFTMAMSLDAFYASHMGTTGVQHTPRAGGGYLDEYVAFDSFEGFPAGTPVAEHPNYKAGHLRTGEDEFLELLRRYGQSTHRVRVVRGFFSESLTPNLASEFRARGSKASFVTVDCNLYESYRDVLRWCDEFLQPGCVLYLDDFTTHRAQSDRGPRRAWVEYLLNSHWTFEPFLNVGLFGRAFITQQR
;
A
#
# COMPACT_ATOMS: atom_id res chain seq x y z
N MET A 1 -14.28 14.13 13.61
CA MET A 1 -13.34 12.99 13.61
C MET A 1 -14.01 11.89 12.83
N ASN A 2 -13.46 11.54 11.69
CA ASN A 2 -14.12 10.68 10.69
C ASN A 2 -14.30 9.25 11.21
N ASP A 3 -15.34 8.57 10.73
CA ASP A 3 -15.71 7.19 11.12
C ASP A 3 -14.61 6.14 10.86
N VAL A 4 -13.57 6.49 10.08
CA VAL A 4 -12.35 5.67 9.90
C VAL A 4 -11.73 5.26 11.24
N PHE A 5 -11.76 6.16 12.23
CA PHE A 5 -11.26 5.88 13.57
C PHE A 5 -12.28 5.19 14.48
N LYS A 6 -13.52 5.03 13.99
CA LYS A 6 -14.61 4.33 14.71
C LYS A 6 -14.79 2.89 14.23
N GLU A 7 -14.17 2.49 13.12
CA GLU A 7 -14.11 1.06 12.80
C GLU A 7 -13.33 0.33 13.90
N PRO A 8 -13.75 -0.86 14.31
CA PRO A 8 -13.09 -1.60 15.40
C PRO A 8 -11.60 -1.85 15.17
N TYR A 9 -11.12 -1.67 13.95
CA TYR A 9 -9.72 -1.83 13.57
C TYR A 9 -8.83 -0.60 13.82
N PHE A 10 -9.42 0.56 14.09
CA PHE A 10 -8.69 1.82 14.27
C PHE A 10 -8.85 2.44 15.65
N LEU A 11 -9.59 1.83 16.55
CA LEU A 11 -9.72 2.33 17.91
C LEU A 11 -8.32 2.34 18.55
N PRO A 12 -7.84 3.50 19.04
CA PRO A 12 -6.68 3.52 19.87
C PRO A 12 -6.90 2.56 21.01
N ALA A 13 -5.94 1.68 21.28
CA ALA A 13 -5.99 0.77 22.40
C ALA A 13 -5.84 1.59 23.70
N ASN A 14 -6.90 2.26 24.11
CA ASN A 14 -7.00 2.84 25.44
C ASN A 14 -7.29 1.77 26.50
N ASP A 15 -7.55 0.54 26.06
CA ASP A 15 -7.74 -0.60 26.93
C ASP A 15 -6.42 -1.37 27.06
N PRO A 16 -5.78 -1.37 28.25
CA PRO A 16 -4.53 -2.09 28.50
C PRO A 16 -4.69 -3.61 28.36
N SER A 17 -5.91 -4.16 28.31
CA SER A 17 -6.15 -5.59 28.09
C SER A 17 -6.04 -6.01 26.63
N PHE A 18 -5.96 -5.09 25.67
CA PHE A 18 -6.01 -5.32 24.22
C PHE A 18 -7.27 -6.07 23.71
N LEU A 19 -8.12 -6.53 24.62
CA LEU A 19 -9.37 -7.20 24.34
C LEU A 19 -10.49 -6.23 24.69
N GLY A 20 -11.01 -5.51 23.71
CA GLY A 20 -12.24 -4.76 23.88
C GLY A 20 -13.37 -5.71 24.35
N HIS A 21 -14.21 -5.27 25.28
CA HIS A 21 -15.35 -6.07 25.72
C HIS A 21 -16.22 -6.44 24.52
N GLY A 22 -16.40 -7.74 24.27
CA GLY A 22 -17.21 -8.30 23.20
C GLY A 22 -16.48 -8.54 21.86
N GLU A 23 -15.18 -8.23 21.75
CA GLU A 23 -14.39 -8.56 20.55
C GLU A 23 -13.98 -10.05 20.55
N THR A 24 -14.01 -10.64 19.35
CA THR A 24 -13.42 -11.97 19.15
C THR A 24 -11.89 -11.86 19.08
N PHE A 25 -11.20 -12.99 19.29
CA PHE A 25 -9.74 -13.07 19.08
C PHE A 25 -9.35 -12.66 17.65
N THR A 26 -10.17 -12.99 16.66
CA THR A 26 -9.94 -12.64 15.25
C THR A 26 -10.04 -11.12 15.05
N ASP A 27 -11.06 -10.47 15.60
CA ASP A 27 -11.23 -9.02 15.50
C ASP A 27 -10.07 -8.27 16.15
N ASN A 28 -9.65 -8.73 17.33
CA ASN A 28 -8.50 -8.18 18.04
C ASN A 28 -7.21 -8.28 17.22
N ASN A 29 -6.93 -9.43 16.61
CA ASN A 29 -5.77 -9.61 15.76
C ASN A 29 -5.81 -8.71 14.52
N LEU A 30 -6.97 -8.58 13.88
CA LEU A 30 -7.14 -7.69 12.73
C LEU A 30 -6.89 -6.23 13.13
N ARG A 31 -7.47 -5.79 14.25
CA ARG A 31 -7.23 -4.45 14.79
C ARG A 31 -5.75 -4.21 15.06
N PHE A 32 -5.09 -5.12 15.74
CA PHE A 32 -3.66 -5.01 16.04
C PHE A 32 -2.81 -4.87 14.76
N ARG A 33 -3.07 -5.67 13.72
CA ARG A 33 -2.38 -5.55 12.43
C ARG A 33 -2.62 -4.20 11.77
N GLN A 34 -3.84 -3.68 11.83
CA GLN A 34 -4.17 -2.36 11.25
C GLN A 34 -3.48 -1.22 12.01
N LEU A 35 -3.39 -1.29 13.34
CA LEU A 35 -2.64 -0.32 14.14
C LEU A 35 -1.15 -0.31 13.79
N GLN A 36 -0.54 -1.49 13.56
CA GLN A 36 0.84 -1.59 13.13
C GLN A 36 1.05 -0.98 11.73
N LYS A 37 0.14 -1.24 10.79
CA LYS A 37 0.15 -0.61 9.47
C LYS A 37 0.00 0.91 9.58
N PHE A 38 -0.94 1.39 10.39
CA PHE A 38 -1.14 2.83 10.60
C PHE A 38 0.12 3.52 11.15
N ALA A 39 0.75 2.94 12.16
CA ALA A 39 2.00 3.46 12.72
C ALA A 39 3.12 3.50 11.66
N PHE A 40 3.22 2.45 10.85
CA PHE A 40 4.18 2.38 9.75
C PHE A 40 3.89 3.47 8.68
N PHE A 41 2.64 3.59 8.21
CA PHE A 41 2.26 4.59 7.22
C PHE A 41 2.56 6.01 7.72
N ARG A 42 2.34 6.27 9.01
CA ARG A 42 2.73 7.54 9.63
C ARG A 42 4.23 7.78 9.54
N CYS A 43 5.06 6.78 9.86
CA CYS A 43 6.52 6.88 9.71
C CYS A 43 6.92 7.14 8.25
N VAL A 44 6.24 6.51 7.29
CA VAL A 44 6.52 6.74 5.86
C VAL A 44 6.21 8.18 5.47
N ILE A 45 5.01 8.68 5.76
CA ILE A 45 4.67 10.08 5.41
C ILE A 45 5.61 11.07 6.09
N ASP A 46 5.97 10.83 7.36
CA ASP A 46 6.95 11.64 8.07
C ASP A 46 8.32 11.63 7.39
N PHE A 47 8.78 10.45 6.96
CA PHE A 47 10.02 10.30 6.19
C PHE A 47 9.98 11.04 4.85
N LEU A 48 8.90 10.91 4.08
CA LEU A 48 8.75 11.58 2.78
C LEU A 48 8.77 13.11 2.95
N VAL A 49 8.03 13.60 3.91
CA VAL A 49 7.95 15.03 4.23
C VAL A 49 9.31 15.55 4.70
N SER A 50 9.98 14.85 5.63
CA SER A 50 11.27 15.26 6.19
C SER A 50 12.41 15.27 5.17
N ASN A 51 12.28 14.48 4.11
CA ASN A 51 13.25 14.40 3.01
C ASN A 51 12.84 15.19 1.76
N ASP A 52 11.72 15.92 1.82
CA ASP A 52 11.14 16.65 0.67
C ASP A 52 10.97 15.75 -0.58
N LEU A 53 10.57 14.52 -0.36
CA LEU A 53 10.43 13.53 -1.42
C LEU A 53 9.04 13.58 -2.03
N ALA A 54 8.98 14.16 -3.19
CA ALA A 54 7.78 14.26 -4.00
C ALA A 54 7.47 12.97 -4.78
N GLY A 55 6.20 12.72 -5.05
CA GLY A 55 5.74 11.63 -5.91
C GLY A 55 4.36 11.12 -5.51
N SER A 56 3.93 10.08 -6.20
CA SER A 56 2.61 9.50 -6.03
C SER A 56 2.63 8.31 -5.07
N TYR A 57 1.48 8.02 -4.51
CA TYR A 57 1.20 6.77 -3.81
C TYR A 57 0.63 5.74 -4.77
N PHE A 58 1.28 4.58 -4.88
CA PHE A 58 0.79 3.44 -5.65
C PHE A 58 0.44 2.30 -4.70
N GLU A 59 -0.77 1.76 -4.80
CA GLU A 59 -1.18 0.58 -4.04
C GLU A 59 -1.70 -0.51 -4.97
N PHE A 60 -1.06 -1.66 -4.91
CA PHE A 60 -1.38 -2.85 -5.68
C PHE A 60 -2.10 -3.86 -4.78
N GLY A 61 -3.41 -3.99 -4.98
CA GLY A 61 -4.33 -4.70 -4.11
C GLY A 61 -4.93 -3.78 -3.05
N VAL A 62 -6.09 -3.18 -3.33
CA VAL A 62 -6.70 -2.16 -2.44
C VAL A 62 -7.84 -2.70 -1.58
N HIS A 63 -8.39 -3.85 -1.93
CA HIS A 63 -9.48 -4.52 -1.22
C HIS A 63 -10.47 -3.50 -0.59
N ARG A 64 -10.65 -3.47 0.72
CA ARG A 64 -11.59 -2.60 1.45
C ARG A 64 -11.04 -1.19 1.73
N ALA A 65 -10.12 -0.69 0.94
CA ALA A 65 -9.56 0.67 1.00
C ALA A 65 -8.87 1.07 2.32
N ARG A 66 -8.54 0.14 3.22
CA ARG A 66 -8.02 0.49 4.55
C ARG A 66 -6.68 1.19 4.50
N THR A 67 -5.69 0.58 3.89
CA THR A 67 -4.34 1.12 3.72
C THR A 67 -4.34 2.35 2.81
N PHE A 68 -5.13 2.31 1.76
CA PHE A 68 -5.32 3.44 0.86
C PHE A 68 -5.85 4.69 1.61
N THR A 69 -6.85 4.49 2.46
CA THR A 69 -7.40 5.55 3.32
C THR A 69 -6.37 6.02 4.35
N MET A 70 -5.53 5.14 4.90
CA MET A 70 -4.44 5.54 5.81
C MET A 70 -3.47 6.50 5.12
N ALA A 71 -3.03 6.18 3.91
CA ALA A 71 -2.14 7.05 3.14
C ALA A 71 -2.77 8.42 2.91
N MET A 72 -4.02 8.47 2.43
CA MET A 72 -4.73 9.72 2.17
C MET A 72 -4.95 10.56 3.44
N SER A 73 -5.37 9.93 4.54
CA SER A 73 -5.66 10.62 5.80
C SER A 73 -4.40 11.19 6.44
N LEU A 74 -3.29 10.43 6.40
CA LEU A 74 -2.01 10.87 6.95
C LEU A 74 -1.39 11.98 6.11
N ASP A 75 -1.44 11.88 4.78
CA ASP A 75 -0.98 12.94 3.89
C ASP A 75 -1.73 14.26 4.16
N ALA A 76 -3.07 14.21 4.25
CA ALA A 76 -3.88 15.38 4.61
C ALA A 76 -3.60 15.91 6.02
N PHE A 77 -3.35 15.02 6.98
CA PHE A 77 -2.99 15.40 8.35
C PHE A 77 -1.67 16.16 8.38
N TYR A 78 -0.62 15.64 7.75
CA TYR A 78 0.67 16.30 7.68
C TYR A 78 0.57 17.64 6.94
N ALA A 79 -0.13 17.70 5.81
CA ALA A 79 -0.34 18.94 5.06
C ALA A 79 -1.01 20.05 5.90
N SER A 80 -1.95 19.68 6.78
CA SER A 80 -2.65 20.65 7.63
C SER A 80 -1.89 21.10 8.87
N HIS A 81 -0.83 20.39 9.28
CA HIS A 81 -0.11 20.64 10.53
C HIS A 81 1.35 21.09 10.35
N MET A 82 1.90 21.05 9.13
CA MET A 82 3.32 21.34 8.88
C MET A 82 3.74 22.77 9.18
N GLY A 83 2.83 23.74 9.14
CA GLY A 83 3.10 25.12 9.57
C GLY A 83 3.52 25.25 11.04
N THR A 84 3.33 24.19 11.85
CA THR A 84 3.65 24.18 13.28
C THR A 84 4.99 23.49 13.61
N THR A 85 5.60 22.79 12.66
CA THR A 85 6.80 21.97 12.90
C THR A 85 8.12 22.69 12.59
N GLY A 86 8.08 23.90 12.04
CA GLY A 86 9.27 24.65 11.64
C GLY A 86 9.98 24.13 10.37
N VAL A 87 9.51 23.06 9.80
CA VAL A 87 10.00 22.53 8.51
C VAL A 87 9.26 23.24 7.39
N GLN A 88 10.00 23.99 6.55
CA GLN A 88 9.41 24.73 5.43
C GLN A 88 9.20 23.78 4.23
N HIS A 89 8.14 23.01 4.26
CA HIS A 89 7.68 22.28 3.08
C HIS A 89 6.38 22.90 2.57
N THR A 90 6.30 23.13 1.28
CA THR A 90 5.10 23.67 0.65
C THR A 90 4.18 22.52 0.27
N PRO A 91 2.98 22.42 0.89
CA PRO A 91 1.98 21.45 0.43
C PRO A 91 1.69 21.69 -1.06
N ARG A 92 1.53 20.63 -1.81
CA ARG A 92 1.23 20.73 -3.24
C ARG A 92 -0.15 21.28 -3.49
N ALA A 93 -0.44 21.66 -4.71
CA ALA A 93 -1.70 22.32 -5.12
C ALA A 93 -2.98 21.51 -4.78
N GLY A 94 -2.86 20.25 -4.36
CA GLY A 94 -3.96 19.40 -3.90
C GLY A 94 -4.12 19.30 -2.37
N GLY A 95 -3.32 20.03 -1.57
CA GLY A 95 -3.43 19.98 -0.11
C GLY A 95 -2.76 18.76 0.54
N GLY A 96 -1.73 18.18 -0.09
CA GLY A 96 -0.94 17.06 0.43
C GLY A 96 0.48 17.09 -0.10
N TYR A 97 1.30 16.12 0.32
CA TYR A 97 2.68 15.91 -0.16
C TYR A 97 2.73 14.92 -1.33
N LEU A 98 1.76 13.99 -1.38
CA LEU A 98 1.61 13.05 -2.47
C LEU A 98 0.93 13.71 -3.67
N ASP A 99 1.42 13.44 -4.88
CA ASP A 99 0.89 14.04 -6.12
C ASP A 99 -0.49 13.47 -6.46
N GLU A 100 -0.60 12.15 -6.49
CA GLU A 100 -1.84 11.41 -6.71
C GLU A 100 -1.82 10.07 -5.95
N TYR A 101 -2.98 9.45 -5.82
CA TYR A 101 -3.14 8.13 -5.24
C TYR A 101 -3.63 7.19 -6.33
N VAL A 102 -2.86 6.16 -6.64
CA VAL A 102 -3.21 5.22 -7.71
C VAL A 102 -3.54 3.86 -7.12
N ALA A 103 -4.79 3.45 -7.32
CA ALA A 103 -5.33 2.18 -6.89
C ALA A 103 -5.27 1.18 -8.04
N PHE A 104 -4.46 0.14 -7.90
CA PHE A 104 -4.38 -0.96 -8.86
C PHE A 104 -5.03 -2.21 -8.25
N ASP A 105 -6.09 -2.70 -8.85
CA ASP A 105 -6.78 -3.91 -8.39
C ASP A 105 -7.60 -4.52 -9.52
N SER A 106 -7.86 -5.82 -9.45
CA SER A 106 -8.81 -6.47 -10.35
C SER A 106 -10.24 -6.04 -10.06
N PHE A 107 -10.54 -5.71 -8.79
CA PHE A 107 -11.88 -5.53 -8.24
C PHE A 107 -12.78 -6.77 -8.38
N GLU A 108 -12.15 -7.90 -8.66
CA GLU A 108 -12.79 -9.21 -8.82
C GLU A 108 -12.29 -10.26 -7.82
N GLY A 109 -11.31 -9.86 -6.97
CA GLY A 109 -10.61 -10.77 -6.05
C GLY A 109 -9.53 -11.59 -6.75
N PHE A 110 -9.17 -12.74 -6.19
CA PHE A 110 -8.13 -13.59 -6.78
C PHE A 110 -8.55 -14.17 -8.14
N PRO A 111 -7.61 -14.30 -9.09
CA PRO A 111 -7.89 -14.83 -10.41
C PRO A 111 -8.34 -16.31 -10.39
N ALA A 112 -9.09 -16.72 -11.43
CA ALA A 112 -9.40 -18.11 -11.66
C ALA A 112 -8.11 -18.91 -11.90
N GLY A 113 -8.04 -20.13 -11.34
CA GLY A 113 -6.83 -20.96 -11.47
C GLY A 113 -5.72 -20.66 -10.46
N THR A 114 -5.94 -19.77 -9.50
CA THR A 114 -5.00 -19.59 -8.38
C THR A 114 -4.74 -20.96 -7.72
N PRO A 115 -3.46 -21.41 -7.63
CA PRO A 115 -3.16 -22.71 -7.05
C PRO A 115 -3.54 -22.72 -5.56
N VAL A 116 -4.52 -23.54 -5.18
CA VAL A 116 -4.90 -23.76 -3.77
C VAL A 116 -3.71 -24.26 -2.94
N ALA A 117 -2.69 -24.82 -3.62
CA ALA A 117 -1.45 -25.27 -3.02
C ALA A 117 -0.58 -24.13 -2.45
N GLU A 118 -0.76 -22.88 -2.91
CA GLU A 118 0.01 -21.75 -2.37
C GLU A 118 -0.50 -21.34 -0.98
N HIS A 119 -1.82 -21.22 -0.83
CA HIS A 119 -2.44 -20.97 0.48
C HIS A 119 -3.92 -21.35 0.46
N PRO A 120 -4.44 -22.08 1.46
CA PRO A 120 -5.82 -22.58 1.47
C PRO A 120 -6.90 -21.48 1.41
N ASN A 121 -6.53 -20.23 1.75
CA ASN A 121 -7.44 -19.09 1.74
C ASN A 121 -7.45 -18.32 0.40
N TYR A 122 -6.55 -18.64 -0.53
CA TYR A 122 -6.46 -17.93 -1.82
C TYR A 122 -7.34 -18.64 -2.87
N LYS A 123 -8.63 -18.42 -2.78
CA LYS A 123 -9.62 -18.97 -3.72
C LYS A 123 -10.05 -17.91 -4.71
N ALA A 124 -10.30 -18.30 -5.95
CA ALA A 124 -10.84 -17.43 -6.99
C ALA A 124 -12.02 -16.57 -6.47
N GLY A 125 -12.00 -15.29 -6.74
CA GLY A 125 -13.01 -14.33 -6.29
C GLY A 125 -13.01 -14.00 -4.79
N HIS A 126 -12.15 -14.63 -3.99
CA HIS A 126 -12.01 -14.25 -2.57
C HIS A 126 -11.32 -12.89 -2.42
N LEU A 127 -11.59 -12.17 -1.35
CA LEU A 127 -11.17 -10.79 -1.10
C LEU A 127 -11.65 -9.77 -2.15
N ARG A 128 -12.74 -10.06 -2.84
CA ARG A 128 -13.34 -9.12 -3.78
C ARG A 128 -13.92 -7.92 -3.05
N THR A 129 -13.61 -6.73 -3.58
CA THR A 129 -14.34 -5.47 -3.33
C THR A 129 -14.51 -4.82 -4.70
N GLY A 130 -15.72 -4.54 -5.12
CA GLY A 130 -15.99 -3.92 -6.41
C GLY A 130 -15.44 -2.48 -6.47
N GLU A 131 -15.15 -1.98 -7.68
CA GLU A 131 -14.63 -0.62 -7.87
C GLU A 131 -15.54 0.45 -7.29
N ASP A 132 -16.85 0.36 -7.55
CA ASP A 132 -17.83 1.31 -6.99
C ASP A 132 -17.88 1.25 -5.47
N GLU A 133 -17.79 0.05 -4.90
CA GLU A 133 -17.72 -0.15 -3.45
C GLU A 133 -16.44 0.46 -2.86
N PHE A 134 -15.30 0.28 -3.53
CA PHE A 134 -14.03 0.90 -3.13
C PHE A 134 -14.14 2.43 -3.10
N LEU A 135 -14.65 3.04 -4.16
CA LEU A 135 -14.83 4.50 -4.23
C LEU A 135 -15.85 5.00 -3.20
N GLU A 136 -16.91 4.24 -2.93
CA GLU A 136 -17.89 4.58 -1.90
C GLU A 136 -17.28 4.47 -0.49
N LEU A 137 -16.45 3.46 -0.22
CA LEU A 137 -15.71 3.35 1.03
C LEU A 137 -14.80 4.57 1.25
N LEU A 138 -14.09 5.05 0.23
CA LEU A 138 -13.28 6.27 0.33
C LEU A 138 -14.12 7.48 0.74
N ARG A 139 -15.26 7.71 0.06
CA ARG A 139 -16.16 8.82 0.41
C ARG A 139 -16.72 8.70 1.83
N ARG A 140 -17.12 7.51 2.20
CA ARG A 140 -17.64 7.17 3.54
C ARG A 140 -16.59 7.43 4.64
N TYR A 141 -15.31 7.21 4.32
CA TYR A 141 -14.19 7.56 5.20
C TYR A 141 -13.78 9.05 5.10
N GLY A 142 -14.57 9.87 4.41
CA GLY A 142 -14.34 11.30 4.30
C GLY A 142 -13.20 11.68 3.35
N GLN A 143 -12.77 10.76 2.47
CA GLN A 143 -11.72 11.02 1.51
C GLN A 143 -12.28 11.64 0.22
N SER A 144 -11.60 12.66 -0.28
CA SER A 144 -11.90 13.21 -1.62
C SER A 144 -11.25 12.35 -2.70
N THR A 145 -12.03 11.97 -3.71
CA THR A 145 -11.57 11.11 -4.79
C THR A 145 -10.95 11.86 -5.98
N HIS A 146 -10.84 13.18 -5.93
CA HIS A 146 -10.35 13.98 -7.07
C HIS A 146 -8.89 13.71 -7.47
N ARG A 147 -8.06 13.23 -6.52
CA ARG A 147 -6.66 12.82 -6.76
C ARG A 147 -6.50 11.30 -6.81
N VAL A 148 -7.61 10.56 -6.84
CA VAL A 148 -7.59 9.11 -6.92
C VAL A 148 -7.72 8.67 -8.37
N ARG A 149 -6.77 7.88 -8.82
CA ARG A 149 -6.80 7.18 -10.10
C ARG A 149 -7.00 5.70 -9.85
N VAL A 150 -7.92 5.09 -10.58
CA VAL A 150 -8.17 3.64 -10.54
C VAL A 150 -7.61 3.01 -11.81
N VAL A 151 -6.84 1.94 -11.65
CA VAL A 151 -6.37 1.07 -12.72
C VAL A 151 -6.96 -0.32 -12.46
N ARG A 152 -8.04 -0.61 -13.16
CA ARG A 152 -8.77 -1.87 -13.03
C ARG A 152 -8.17 -2.96 -13.91
N GLY A 153 -8.10 -4.17 -13.37
CA GLY A 153 -7.78 -5.42 -14.06
C GLY A 153 -6.74 -6.25 -13.32
N PHE A 154 -6.68 -7.54 -13.67
CA PHE A 154 -5.61 -8.40 -13.18
C PHE A 154 -4.26 -7.84 -13.63
N PHE A 155 -3.24 -7.91 -12.79
CA PHE A 155 -1.95 -7.27 -13.06
C PHE A 155 -1.28 -7.77 -14.33
N SER A 156 -1.46 -9.07 -14.66
CA SER A 156 -1.01 -9.65 -15.93
C SER A 156 -1.63 -9.02 -17.18
N GLU A 157 -2.76 -8.36 -17.05
CA GLU A 157 -3.54 -7.77 -18.15
C GLU A 157 -3.50 -6.23 -18.12
N SER A 158 -3.54 -5.64 -16.93
CA SER A 158 -3.63 -4.19 -16.74
C SER A 158 -2.26 -3.48 -16.75
N LEU A 159 -1.20 -4.11 -16.25
CA LEU A 159 0.14 -3.51 -16.19
C LEU A 159 0.86 -3.61 -17.56
N THR A 160 0.29 -2.98 -18.56
CA THR A 160 0.75 -3.03 -19.94
C THR A 160 1.83 -1.99 -20.25
N PRO A 161 2.60 -2.19 -21.34
CA PRO A 161 3.52 -1.16 -21.85
C PRO A 161 2.80 0.16 -22.22
N ASN A 162 1.54 0.09 -22.68
CA ASN A 162 0.74 1.27 -22.98
C ASN A 162 0.43 2.07 -21.72
N LEU A 163 -0.01 1.40 -20.65
CA LEU A 163 -0.22 2.04 -19.36
C LEU A 163 1.08 2.68 -18.85
N ALA A 164 2.21 1.96 -18.93
CA ALA A 164 3.50 2.51 -18.55
C ALA A 164 3.87 3.76 -19.36
N SER A 165 3.60 3.76 -20.68
CA SER A 165 3.82 4.93 -21.54
C SER A 165 2.97 6.13 -21.12
N GLU A 166 1.72 5.90 -20.72
CA GLU A 166 0.83 6.93 -20.20
C GLU A 166 1.36 7.55 -18.90
N PHE A 167 1.83 6.74 -17.96
CA PHE A 167 2.44 7.22 -16.71
C PHE A 167 3.73 7.99 -16.98
N ARG A 168 4.59 7.52 -17.90
CA ARG A 168 5.80 8.25 -18.32
C ARG A 168 5.48 9.61 -18.93
N ALA A 169 4.49 9.67 -19.82
CA ALA A 169 4.08 10.91 -20.47
C ALA A 169 3.58 11.96 -19.46
N ARG A 170 3.07 11.53 -18.32
CA ARG A 170 2.66 12.40 -17.19
C ARG A 170 3.81 12.74 -16.25
N GLY A 171 4.99 12.18 -16.45
CA GLY A 171 6.12 12.32 -15.52
C GLY A 171 5.89 11.67 -14.16
N SER A 172 5.01 10.65 -14.09
CA SER A 172 4.67 10.00 -12.82
C SER A 172 5.90 9.35 -12.20
N LYS A 173 6.12 9.63 -10.90
CA LYS A 173 7.10 8.96 -10.04
C LYS A 173 6.42 8.56 -8.74
N ALA A 174 6.76 7.38 -8.23
CA ALA A 174 6.27 6.92 -6.95
C ALA A 174 7.24 7.34 -5.84
N SER A 175 6.70 7.89 -4.76
CA SER A 175 7.43 8.12 -3.51
C SER A 175 7.07 7.08 -2.45
N PHE A 176 5.89 6.46 -2.59
CA PHE A 176 5.45 5.37 -1.72
C PHE A 176 4.69 4.32 -2.54
N VAL A 177 5.12 3.08 -2.44
CA VAL A 177 4.51 1.93 -3.11
C VAL A 177 4.13 0.87 -2.07
N THR A 178 2.88 0.44 -2.09
CA THR A 178 2.37 -0.70 -1.31
C THR A 178 2.03 -1.85 -2.24
N VAL A 179 2.57 -3.03 -1.98
CA VAL A 179 2.27 -4.27 -2.69
C VAL A 179 1.61 -5.24 -1.71
N ASP A 180 0.29 -5.41 -1.83
CA ASP A 180 -0.56 -6.25 -0.97
C ASP A 180 -1.45 -7.12 -1.87
N CYS A 181 -0.83 -8.05 -2.61
CA CYS A 181 -1.50 -8.85 -3.64
C CYS A 181 -1.25 -10.37 -3.53
N ASN A 182 -0.61 -10.81 -2.47
CA ASN A 182 -0.47 -12.18 -1.98
C ASN A 182 0.26 -13.19 -2.90
N LEU A 183 -0.02 -13.21 -4.22
CA LEU A 183 0.42 -14.24 -5.14
C LEU A 183 1.80 -13.94 -5.74
N TYR A 184 2.59 -14.99 -5.99
CA TYR A 184 3.88 -14.87 -6.65
C TYR A 184 3.78 -14.13 -8.01
N GLU A 185 2.85 -14.55 -8.86
CA GLU A 185 2.66 -13.96 -10.19
C GLU A 185 2.30 -12.48 -10.10
N SER A 186 1.41 -12.13 -9.19
CA SER A 186 1.01 -10.74 -8.92
C SER A 186 2.19 -9.88 -8.48
N TYR A 187 2.97 -10.36 -7.51
CA TYR A 187 4.18 -9.67 -7.05
C TYR A 187 5.22 -9.50 -8.15
N ARG A 188 5.45 -10.56 -8.95
CA ARG A 188 6.38 -10.53 -10.09
C ARG A 188 6.01 -9.45 -11.10
N ASP A 189 4.74 -9.40 -11.50
CA ASP A 189 4.26 -8.48 -12.52
C ASP A 189 4.26 -7.03 -12.00
N VAL A 190 3.84 -6.82 -10.76
CA VAL A 190 3.86 -5.53 -10.07
C VAL A 190 5.30 -5.00 -9.93
N LEU A 191 6.22 -5.78 -9.38
CA LEU A 191 7.60 -5.34 -9.15
C LEU A 191 8.31 -4.97 -10.46
N ARG A 192 8.09 -5.74 -11.52
CA ARG A 192 8.65 -5.46 -12.86
C ARG A 192 8.09 -4.17 -13.45
N TRP A 193 6.79 -3.96 -13.32
CA TRP A 193 6.13 -2.79 -13.90
C TRP A 193 6.46 -1.52 -13.12
N CYS A 194 6.43 -1.56 -11.80
CA CYS A 194 6.65 -0.36 -11.00
C CYS A 194 8.13 0.07 -10.94
N ASP A 195 9.09 -0.79 -11.32
CA ASP A 195 10.53 -0.51 -11.29
C ASP A 195 10.91 0.80 -12.00
N GLU A 196 10.28 1.11 -13.13
CA GLU A 196 10.54 2.33 -13.90
C GLU A 196 9.96 3.62 -13.28
N PHE A 197 9.05 3.48 -12.32
CA PHE A 197 8.42 4.61 -11.63
C PHE A 197 9.04 4.89 -10.26
N LEU A 198 9.91 4.02 -9.78
CA LEU A 198 10.66 4.26 -8.55
C LEU A 198 11.61 5.44 -8.71
N GLN A 199 12.01 6.03 -7.60
CA GLN A 199 12.99 7.09 -7.52
C GLN A 199 13.83 6.92 -6.24
N PRO A 200 15.02 7.52 -6.13
CA PRO A 200 15.80 7.45 -4.89
C PRO A 200 14.98 7.94 -3.70
N GLY A 201 14.97 7.16 -2.62
CA GLY A 201 14.18 7.46 -1.42
C GLY A 201 12.75 6.94 -1.45
N CYS A 202 12.24 6.41 -2.57
CA CYS A 202 10.91 5.81 -2.60
C CYS A 202 10.80 4.68 -1.58
N VAL A 203 9.73 4.68 -0.78
CA VAL A 203 9.45 3.57 0.15
C VAL A 203 8.64 2.51 -0.57
N LEU A 204 9.19 1.30 -0.65
CA LEU A 204 8.53 0.12 -1.19
C LEU A 204 8.12 -0.80 -0.03
N TYR A 205 6.82 -0.98 0.19
CA TYR A 205 6.25 -1.84 1.22
C TYR A 205 5.65 -3.10 0.60
N LEU A 206 6.09 -4.26 1.08
CA LEU A 206 5.65 -5.60 0.68
C LEU A 206 4.89 -6.23 1.86
N ASP A 207 3.55 -6.33 1.78
CA ASP A 207 2.70 -6.75 2.92
C ASP A 207 2.88 -8.23 3.28
N ASP A 208 3.07 -9.09 2.27
CA ASP A 208 3.14 -10.54 2.45
C ASP A 208 4.56 -11.11 2.44
N PHE A 209 5.57 -10.29 2.70
CA PHE A 209 6.99 -10.62 2.47
C PHE A 209 7.49 -11.88 3.17
N THR A 210 6.98 -12.18 4.37
CA THR A 210 7.40 -13.36 5.15
C THR A 210 6.36 -14.48 5.17
N THR A 211 5.34 -14.43 4.33
CA THR A 211 4.44 -15.56 4.09
C THR A 211 5.22 -16.80 3.60
N HIS A 212 4.60 -17.95 3.56
CA HIS A 212 5.27 -19.22 3.19
C HIS A 212 6.52 -19.54 4.03
N ARG A 213 6.50 -19.20 5.35
CA ARG A 213 7.64 -19.39 6.28
C ARG A 213 8.90 -18.65 5.86
N ALA A 214 8.75 -17.51 5.18
CA ALA A 214 9.84 -16.69 4.64
C ALA A 214 10.77 -17.43 3.66
N GLN A 215 10.32 -18.49 3.00
CA GLN A 215 11.12 -19.23 2.03
C GLN A 215 11.32 -18.39 0.75
N SER A 216 12.57 -18.31 0.28
CA SER A 216 12.96 -17.49 -0.86
C SER A 216 12.59 -18.08 -2.23
N ASP A 217 12.13 -19.31 -2.27
CA ASP A 217 11.72 -20.04 -3.47
C ASP A 217 10.20 -20.05 -3.70
N ARG A 218 9.42 -19.33 -2.86
CA ARG A 218 7.96 -19.34 -2.88
C ARG A 218 7.36 -17.95 -2.70
N GLY A 219 6.14 -17.79 -3.26
CA GLY A 219 5.28 -16.63 -3.05
C GLY A 219 5.94 -15.28 -3.29
N PRO A 220 5.55 -14.24 -2.55
CA PRO A 220 6.08 -12.88 -2.67
C PRO A 220 7.59 -12.80 -2.55
N ARG A 221 8.19 -13.61 -1.67
CA ARG A 221 9.64 -13.58 -1.45
C ARG A 221 10.44 -14.11 -2.64
N ARG A 222 9.92 -15.11 -3.35
CA ARG A 222 10.50 -15.59 -4.60
C ARG A 222 10.47 -14.46 -5.65
N ALA A 223 9.34 -13.81 -5.83
CA ALA A 223 9.23 -12.69 -6.77
C ALA A 223 10.23 -11.58 -6.44
N TRP A 224 10.40 -11.26 -5.16
CA TRP A 224 11.39 -10.28 -4.68
C TRP A 224 12.83 -10.69 -5.01
N VAL A 225 13.23 -11.92 -4.73
CA VAL A 225 14.59 -12.41 -5.03
C VAL A 225 14.87 -12.37 -6.53
N GLU A 226 13.93 -12.82 -7.36
CA GLU A 226 14.04 -12.76 -8.83
C GLU A 226 14.09 -11.31 -9.33
N TYR A 227 13.33 -10.41 -8.73
CA TYR A 227 13.34 -8.98 -9.06
C TYR A 227 14.69 -8.34 -8.77
N LEU A 228 15.30 -8.59 -7.62
CA LEU A 228 16.59 -8.04 -7.22
C LEU A 228 17.73 -8.42 -8.19
N LEU A 229 17.65 -9.56 -8.87
CA LEU A 229 18.65 -9.99 -9.85
C LEU A 229 18.66 -9.13 -11.12
N ASN A 230 17.53 -8.49 -11.44
CA ASN A 230 17.32 -7.76 -12.67
C ASN A 230 17.07 -6.25 -12.48
N SER A 231 16.79 -5.81 -11.25
CA SER A 231 16.54 -4.41 -10.94
C SER A 231 17.84 -3.60 -10.99
N HIS A 232 17.73 -2.37 -11.46
CA HIS A 232 18.84 -1.39 -11.39
C HIS A 232 18.84 -0.60 -10.07
N TRP A 233 17.88 -0.85 -9.20
CA TRP A 233 17.81 -0.28 -7.86
C TRP A 233 18.55 -1.14 -6.83
N THR A 234 19.03 -0.50 -5.78
CA THR A 234 19.35 -1.14 -4.50
C THR A 234 18.32 -0.77 -3.45
N PHE A 235 18.21 -1.59 -2.41
CA PHE A 235 17.13 -1.48 -1.43
C PHE A 235 17.69 -1.55 -0.02
N GLU A 236 17.60 -0.43 0.70
CA GLU A 236 17.94 -0.39 2.12
C GLU A 236 16.74 -0.90 2.93
N PRO A 237 16.91 -1.90 3.82
CA PRO A 237 15.85 -2.29 4.74
C PRO A 237 15.41 -1.12 5.62
N PHE A 238 14.10 -0.85 5.65
CA PHE A 238 13.56 0.27 6.41
C PHE A 238 12.87 -0.21 7.69
N LEU A 239 11.68 -0.80 7.59
CA LEU A 239 10.89 -1.23 8.73
C LEU A 239 10.26 -2.61 8.50
N ASN A 240 10.13 -3.38 9.59
CA ASN A 240 9.24 -4.54 9.61
C ASN A 240 7.85 -4.08 10.06
N VAL A 241 6.81 -4.59 9.40
CA VAL A 241 5.44 -4.14 9.61
C VAL A 241 4.54 -5.33 9.92
N GLY A 242 4.04 -5.37 11.12
CA GLY A 242 3.20 -6.48 11.54
C GLY A 242 3.90 -7.83 11.47
N LEU A 243 3.12 -8.85 11.13
CA LEU A 243 3.59 -10.23 11.11
C LEU A 243 4.39 -10.57 9.84
N PHE A 244 3.97 -10.04 8.70
CA PHE A 244 4.48 -10.48 7.40
C PHE A 244 5.15 -9.37 6.58
N GLY A 245 4.82 -8.12 6.85
CA GLY A 245 5.21 -7.00 6.01
C GLY A 245 6.66 -6.54 6.20
N ARG A 246 7.26 -6.06 5.13
CA ARG A 246 8.58 -5.44 5.14
C ARG A 246 8.64 -4.25 4.19
N ALA A 247 9.30 -3.20 4.63
CA ALA A 247 9.54 -2.01 3.83
C ALA A 247 11.03 -1.82 3.52
N PHE A 248 11.28 -1.21 2.37
CA PHE A 248 12.60 -0.89 1.86
C PHE A 248 12.60 0.53 1.32
N ILE A 249 13.77 1.19 1.38
CA ILE A 249 14.01 2.47 0.72
C ILE A 249 14.85 2.21 -0.52
N THR A 250 14.42 2.75 -1.66
CA THR A 250 15.14 2.61 -2.92
C THR A 250 16.36 3.53 -2.96
N GLN A 251 17.45 3.00 -3.48
CA GLN A 251 18.67 3.74 -3.73
C GLN A 251 19.12 3.52 -5.17
N GLN A 252 19.66 4.54 -5.80
CA GLN A 252 20.27 4.41 -7.11
C GLN A 252 21.57 3.64 -6.99
N ARG A 253 21.79 2.65 -7.86
CA ARG A 253 23.08 1.96 -7.96
C ARG A 253 24.18 2.88 -8.46
#